data_a63c791ea05ae9e4b02e3c6d24126d71
#
_entry.id   a63c791ea05ae9e4b02e3c6d24126d71
#
_cell.length_a   1.000
_cell.length_b   1.000
_cell.length_c   1.000
_cell.angle_alpha   90.00
_cell.angle_beta   90.00
_cell.angle_gamma   90.00
#
_symmetry.space_group_name_H-M   'P 1'
#
loop_
_entity.id
_entity.type
_entity.pdbx_description
1 polymer ?
#
loop_
_entity_poly.entity_id
_entity_poly.type
_entity_poly.pdbx_seq_one_letter_code
_entity_poly.pdbx_strand_id
1 'polypeptide(L)'
;MIKNKRNLFFLSVFFLFSIDSDADKNLESLMSVLYTQTSGEIKATFVQTYNTATELLDKAIGDSDWDAVLESEGKKNRTPAIILDVDETVLDNTPFNARSIMNHTNYPEGWDIWIYEEKATLIPGVKDF
;
A
#
# COMPACT_ATOMS: atom_id res chain seq x y z
N MET A 1 -57.73 -19.18 -50.84
CA MET A 1 -56.49 -19.96 -50.56
C MET A 1 -55.57 -19.08 -49.72
N ILE A 2 -55.70 -19.19 -48.39
CA ILE A 2 -55.01 -18.32 -47.42
C ILE A 2 -53.83 -19.11 -46.87
N LYS A 3 -52.61 -18.69 -47.21
CA LYS A 3 -51.36 -19.28 -46.66
C LYS A 3 -51.09 -18.68 -45.30
N ASN A 4 -51.27 -19.52 -44.28
CA ASN A 4 -50.91 -19.23 -42.89
C ASN A 4 -49.33 -19.24 -42.76
N LYS A 5 -48.71 -18.09 -42.55
CA LYS A 5 -47.29 -18.00 -42.16
C LYS A 5 -47.25 -18.14 -40.63
N ARG A 6 -46.76 -19.27 -40.17
CA ARG A 6 -46.41 -19.47 -38.77
C ARG A 6 -45.10 -18.75 -38.50
N ASN A 7 -45.15 -17.62 -37.80
CA ASN A 7 -43.98 -16.96 -37.26
C ASN A 7 -43.45 -17.80 -36.09
N LEU A 8 -42.30 -18.40 -36.31
CA LEU A 8 -41.55 -19.12 -35.27
C LEU A 8 -40.75 -18.07 -34.50
N PHE A 9 -41.22 -17.74 -33.29
CA PHE A 9 -40.50 -16.90 -32.37
C PHE A 9 -39.41 -17.74 -31.70
N PHE A 10 -38.16 -17.56 -32.05
CA PHE A 10 -37.04 -18.11 -31.30
C PHE A 10 -36.83 -17.24 -30.06
N LEU A 11 -37.26 -17.73 -28.89
CA LEU A 11 -36.94 -17.15 -27.61
C LEU A 11 -35.54 -17.61 -27.20
N SER A 12 -34.50 -16.78 -27.52
CA SER A 12 -33.14 -17.00 -27.01
C SER A 12 -33.13 -16.63 -25.52
N VAL A 13 -33.16 -17.64 -24.67
CA VAL A 13 -32.92 -17.47 -23.24
C VAL A 13 -31.38 -17.31 -23.05
N PHE A 14 -30.93 -16.10 -22.94
CA PHE A 14 -29.57 -15.81 -22.49
C PHE A 14 -29.50 -16.10 -20.99
N PHE A 15 -28.94 -17.23 -20.61
CA PHE A 15 -28.49 -17.48 -19.25
C PHE A 15 -27.23 -16.64 -19.03
N LEU A 16 -27.39 -15.46 -18.43
CA LEU A 16 -26.29 -14.73 -17.82
C LEU A 16 -25.84 -15.51 -16.59
N PHE A 17 -24.86 -16.37 -16.76
CA PHE A 17 -24.07 -16.84 -15.64
C PHE A 17 -23.30 -15.65 -15.12
N SER A 18 -23.78 -15.03 -14.05
CA SER A 18 -22.92 -14.20 -13.21
C SER A 18 -21.89 -15.15 -12.62
N ILE A 19 -20.70 -15.18 -13.19
CA ILE A 19 -19.53 -15.72 -12.51
C ILE A 19 -19.27 -14.69 -11.42
N ASP A 20 -19.79 -14.92 -10.22
CA ASP A 20 -19.26 -14.28 -9.03
C ASP A 20 -17.79 -14.73 -8.94
N SER A 21 -16.93 -13.94 -9.52
CA SER A 21 -15.51 -13.99 -9.28
C SER A 21 -15.34 -13.46 -7.85
N ASP A 22 -15.49 -14.31 -6.86
CA ASP A 22 -14.83 -14.17 -5.59
C ASP A 22 -13.31 -14.31 -5.85
N ALA A 23 -12.78 -13.36 -6.59
CA ALA A 23 -11.36 -13.14 -6.62
C ALA A 23 -10.99 -12.86 -5.17
N ASP A 24 -10.30 -13.79 -4.56
CA ASP A 24 -9.86 -13.69 -3.17
C ASP A 24 -9.14 -12.35 -3.03
N LYS A 25 -9.79 -11.37 -2.38
CA LYS A 25 -9.27 -9.99 -2.22
C LYS A 25 -7.88 -10.01 -1.60
N ASN A 26 -7.53 -11.08 -0.91
CA ASN A 26 -6.21 -11.29 -0.34
C ASN A 26 -5.15 -11.53 -1.42
N LEU A 27 -5.50 -12.04 -2.59
CA LEU A 27 -4.55 -12.24 -3.69
C LEU A 27 -4.21 -10.94 -4.44
N GLU A 28 -5.02 -9.89 -4.31
CA GLU A 28 -4.75 -8.61 -4.95
C GLU A 28 -3.42 -8.00 -4.46
N SER A 29 -3.10 -8.18 -3.18
CA SER A 29 -1.86 -7.68 -2.59
C SER A 29 -0.67 -8.63 -2.72
N LEU A 30 -0.87 -9.86 -3.21
CA LEU A 30 0.19 -10.88 -3.30
C LEU A 30 1.42 -10.38 -4.07
N MET A 31 1.21 -9.75 -5.22
CA MET A 31 2.32 -9.28 -6.06
C MET A 31 3.09 -8.13 -5.41
N SER A 32 2.41 -7.21 -4.71
CA SER A 32 3.07 -6.13 -3.99
C SER A 32 3.86 -6.64 -2.80
N VAL A 33 3.33 -7.61 -2.06
CA VAL A 33 4.03 -8.26 -0.94
C VAL A 33 5.28 -8.99 -1.45
N LEU A 34 5.17 -9.81 -2.50
CA LEU A 34 6.30 -10.50 -3.10
C LEU A 34 7.37 -9.51 -3.60
N TYR A 35 6.96 -8.45 -4.29
CA TYR A 35 7.87 -7.42 -4.76
C TYR A 35 8.63 -6.76 -3.60
N THR A 36 7.93 -6.33 -2.57
CA THR A 36 8.56 -5.66 -1.42
C THR A 36 9.53 -6.59 -0.69
N GLN A 37 9.17 -7.85 -0.48
CA GLN A 37 10.02 -8.78 0.25
C GLN A 37 11.22 -9.30 -0.54
N THR A 38 11.10 -9.46 -1.86
CA THR A 38 12.10 -10.19 -2.66
C THR A 38 12.88 -9.31 -3.63
N SER A 39 12.33 -8.16 -4.06
CA SER A 39 12.98 -7.31 -5.06
C SER A 39 14.14 -6.51 -4.48
N GLY A 40 15.31 -6.60 -5.16
CA GLY A 40 16.44 -5.71 -4.87
C GLY A 40 16.17 -4.26 -5.28
N GLU A 41 15.30 -4.04 -6.27
CA GLU A 41 14.95 -2.71 -6.77
C GLU A 41 14.20 -1.89 -5.72
N ILE A 42 13.18 -2.46 -5.07
CA ILE A 42 12.46 -1.73 -4.01
C ILE A 42 13.38 -1.39 -2.84
N LYS A 43 14.27 -2.31 -2.45
CA LYS A 43 15.25 -2.07 -1.38
C LYS A 43 16.21 -0.94 -1.75
N ALA A 44 16.69 -0.90 -2.99
CA ALA A 44 17.51 0.21 -3.49
C ALA A 44 16.74 1.53 -3.50
N THR A 45 15.47 1.52 -3.87
CA THR A 45 14.60 2.70 -3.85
C THR A 45 14.43 3.24 -2.43
N PHE A 46 14.21 2.40 -1.45
CA PHE A 46 14.13 2.81 -0.04
C PHE A 46 15.43 3.49 0.41
N VAL A 47 16.59 2.84 0.18
CA VAL A 47 17.89 3.41 0.53
C VAL A 47 18.12 4.75 -0.17
N GLN A 48 17.81 4.84 -1.47
CA GLN A 48 17.93 6.09 -2.23
C GLN A 48 17.03 7.20 -1.64
N THR A 49 15.81 6.87 -1.26
CA THR A 49 14.86 7.84 -0.67
C THR A 49 15.42 8.40 0.64
N TYR A 50 15.90 7.55 1.55
CA TYR A 50 16.46 8.00 2.83
C TYR A 50 17.77 8.75 2.65
N ASN A 51 18.66 8.32 1.76
CA ASN A 51 19.87 9.07 1.44
C ASN A 51 19.54 10.47 0.90
N THR A 52 18.57 10.57 -0.01
CA THR A 52 18.14 11.88 -0.53
C THR A 52 17.55 12.76 0.58
N ALA A 53 16.74 12.18 1.48
CA ALA A 53 16.20 12.90 2.63
C ALA A 53 17.33 13.42 3.53
N THR A 54 18.34 12.59 3.82
CA THR A 54 19.52 12.99 4.60
C THR A 54 20.28 14.13 3.94
N GLU A 55 20.55 14.04 2.63
CA GLU A 55 21.25 15.09 1.88
C GLU A 55 20.51 16.43 1.86
N LEU A 56 19.18 16.38 1.91
CA LEU A 56 18.34 17.59 1.89
C LEU A 56 18.09 18.17 3.28
N LEU A 57 18.41 17.44 4.35
CA LEU A 57 18.03 17.82 5.71
C LEU A 57 18.61 19.18 6.13
N ASP A 58 19.92 19.40 5.92
CA ASP A 58 20.56 20.68 6.28
C ASP A 58 19.98 21.85 5.49
N LYS A 59 19.64 21.62 4.22
CA LYS A 59 19.00 22.63 3.38
C LYS A 59 17.59 22.94 3.90
N ALA A 60 16.82 21.91 4.25
CA ALA A 60 15.47 22.06 4.79
C ALA A 60 15.47 22.81 6.12
N ILE A 61 16.43 22.51 7.01
CA ILE A 61 16.57 23.20 8.30
C ILE A 61 16.99 24.68 8.10
N GLY A 62 17.83 24.96 7.13
CA GLY A 62 18.33 26.32 6.83
C GLY A 62 17.33 27.19 6.08
N ASP A 63 16.31 26.63 5.48
CA ASP A 63 15.33 27.34 4.65
C ASP A 63 14.04 27.62 5.46
N SER A 64 13.80 28.88 5.78
CA SER A 64 12.63 29.31 6.54
C SER A 64 11.29 29.03 5.83
N ASP A 65 11.33 28.82 4.53
CA ASP A 65 10.16 28.55 3.68
C ASP A 65 9.93 27.07 3.42
N TRP A 66 10.88 26.22 3.85
CA TRP A 66 10.74 24.78 3.78
C TRP A 66 9.83 24.26 4.91
N ASP A 67 8.62 23.92 4.58
CA ASP A 67 7.63 23.50 5.57
C ASP A 67 6.63 22.51 4.96
N ALA A 68 6.33 21.46 5.69
CA ALA A 68 5.29 20.48 5.35
C ALA A 68 3.90 20.92 5.83
N VAL A 69 3.79 21.99 6.60
CA VAL A 69 2.51 22.52 7.12
C VAL A 69 1.93 23.49 6.11
N LEU A 70 0.72 23.21 5.62
CA LEU A 70 0.04 24.03 4.60
C LEU A 70 -0.35 25.42 5.11
N GLU A 71 -0.63 25.53 6.40
CA GLU A 71 -1.06 26.79 7.06
C GLU A 71 -0.10 27.09 8.22
N SER A 72 1.04 27.68 7.90
CA SER A 72 1.99 28.08 8.94
C SER A 72 1.96 29.58 9.15
N GLU A 73 1.31 30.02 10.20
CA GLU A 73 1.45 31.35 10.74
C GLU A 73 2.65 31.42 11.69
N GLY A 74 3.67 32.20 11.34
CA GLY A 74 4.73 32.61 12.24
C GLY A 74 5.77 31.52 12.59
N LYS A 75 6.50 31.01 11.62
CA LYS A 75 7.59 30.03 11.76
C LYS A 75 8.82 30.51 12.56
N LYS A 76 8.88 31.79 12.89
CA LYS A 76 10.06 32.38 13.52
C LYS A 76 10.33 31.78 14.90
N ASN A 77 11.51 31.17 15.06
CA ASN A 77 12.05 30.62 16.30
C ASN A 77 11.44 29.30 16.81
N ARG A 78 10.98 28.41 15.93
CA ARG A 78 10.63 27.04 16.31
C ARG A 78 11.80 26.08 16.04
N THR A 79 11.95 25.10 16.90
CA THR A 79 12.88 23.99 16.67
C THR A 79 12.36 23.14 15.50
N PRO A 80 13.19 22.83 14.49
CA PRO A 80 12.81 21.93 13.43
C PRO A 80 12.42 20.55 13.96
N ALA A 81 11.48 19.90 13.32
CA ALA A 81 11.06 18.53 13.62
C ALA A 81 10.84 17.76 12.33
N ILE A 82 11.13 16.47 12.37
CA ILE A 82 10.82 15.53 11.30
C ILE A 82 9.60 14.73 11.72
N ILE A 83 8.63 14.58 10.82
CA ILE A 83 7.46 13.76 11.01
C ILE A 83 7.55 12.62 10.00
N LEU A 84 7.56 11.39 10.50
CA LEU A 84 7.54 10.18 9.68
C LEU A 84 6.27 9.39 9.98
N ASP A 85 5.69 8.82 8.95
CA ASP A 85 4.76 7.73 9.09
C ASP A 85 5.50 6.47 9.58
N VAL A 86 4.79 5.51 10.16
CA VAL A 86 5.43 4.34 10.76
C VAL A 86 5.31 3.13 9.84
N ASP A 87 4.08 2.79 9.44
CA ASP A 87 3.81 1.57 8.69
C ASP A 87 4.24 1.72 7.22
N GLU A 88 5.02 0.80 6.70
CA GLU A 88 5.63 0.82 5.36
C GLU A 88 6.50 2.07 5.07
N THR A 89 6.77 2.84 6.12
CA THR A 89 7.71 3.97 6.07
C THR A 89 8.91 3.69 6.97
N VAL A 90 8.72 3.47 8.25
CA VAL A 90 9.76 3.09 9.21
C VAL A 90 9.84 1.59 9.39
N LEU A 91 8.69 0.93 9.51
CA LEU A 91 8.56 -0.50 9.74
C LEU A 91 8.00 -1.21 8.51
N ASP A 92 8.60 -2.35 8.19
CA ASP A 92 8.13 -3.28 7.17
C ASP A 92 7.12 -4.26 7.78
N ASN A 93 5.84 -4.07 7.47
CA ASN A 93 4.75 -4.97 7.88
C ASN A 93 4.34 -5.95 6.76
N THR A 94 5.09 -6.03 5.66
CA THR A 94 4.78 -6.99 4.59
C THR A 94 4.76 -8.45 5.06
N PRO A 95 5.51 -8.89 6.11
CA PRO A 95 5.32 -10.23 6.66
C PRO A 95 3.95 -10.46 7.29
N PHE A 96 3.32 -9.43 7.90
CA PHE A 96 1.93 -9.50 8.35
C PHE A 96 0.98 -9.65 7.15
N ASN A 97 1.18 -8.87 6.10
CA ASN A 97 0.37 -8.94 4.88
C ASN A 97 0.49 -10.33 4.22
N ALA A 98 1.70 -10.92 4.18
CA ALA A 98 1.90 -12.27 3.70
C ALA A 98 1.14 -13.31 4.55
N ARG A 99 1.17 -13.17 5.88
CA ARG A 99 0.40 -14.01 6.81
C ARG A 99 -1.10 -13.92 6.56
N SER A 100 -1.62 -12.71 6.36
CA SER A 100 -3.04 -12.48 6.07
C SER A 100 -3.48 -13.16 4.77
N ILE A 101 -2.64 -13.08 3.71
CA ILE A 101 -2.89 -13.80 2.45
C ILE A 101 -2.96 -15.32 2.70
N MET A 102 -1.99 -15.88 3.43
CA MET A 102 -1.94 -17.32 3.71
C MET A 102 -3.11 -17.81 4.56
N ASN A 103 -3.60 -16.98 5.45
CA ASN A 103 -4.71 -17.32 6.37
C ASN A 103 -6.09 -16.92 5.84
N HIS A 104 -6.15 -16.32 4.65
CA HIS A 104 -7.40 -15.75 4.09
C HIS A 104 -8.09 -14.76 5.03
N THR A 105 -7.29 -13.96 5.74
CA THR A 105 -7.76 -12.90 6.65
C THR A 105 -7.46 -11.52 6.08
N ASN A 106 -8.10 -10.48 6.59
CA ASN A 106 -7.88 -9.09 6.19
C ASN A 106 -7.66 -8.23 7.44
N TYR A 107 -6.91 -7.13 7.26
CA TYR A 107 -6.80 -6.11 8.29
C TYR A 107 -8.21 -5.69 8.78
N PRO A 108 -8.45 -5.54 10.09
CA PRO A 108 -7.47 -5.57 11.18
C PRO A 108 -7.26 -6.93 11.87
N GLU A 109 -7.78 -8.02 11.31
CA GLU A 109 -7.69 -9.35 11.94
C GLU A 109 -6.22 -9.77 12.12
N GLY A 110 -5.84 -10.04 13.37
CA GLY A 110 -4.49 -10.46 13.75
C GLY A 110 -3.46 -9.33 13.83
N TRP A 111 -3.85 -8.07 13.63
CA TRP A 111 -2.95 -6.93 13.68
C TRP A 111 -2.38 -6.68 15.08
N ASP A 112 -3.19 -6.77 16.11
CA ASP A 112 -2.79 -6.68 17.51
C ASP A 112 -1.77 -7.76 17.88
N ILE A 113 -1.98 -8.99 17.42
CA ILE A 113 -1.03 -10.10 17.62
C ILE A 113 0.31 -9.77 16.95
N TRP A 114 0.29 -9.27 15.72
CA TRP A 114 1.49 -8.87 14.99
C TRP A 114 2.29 -7.80 15.75
N ILE A 115 1.62 -6.79 16.29
CA ILE A 115 2.25 -5.75 17.10
C ILE A 115 2.92 -6.35 18.34
N TYR A 116 2.23 -7.23 19.07
CA TYR A 116 2.80 -7.87 20.26
C TYR A 116 3.96 -8.83 19.96
N GLU A 117 4.04 -9.34 18.73
CA GLU A 117 5.17 -10.19 18.33
C GLU A 117 6.47 -9.39 18.10
N GLU A 118 6.38 -8.07 17.90
CA GLU A 118 7.52 -7.17 17.65
C GLU A 118 8.45 -7.65 16.52
N LYS A 119 7.87 -8.25 15.46
CA LYS A 119 8.63 -8.87 14.37
C LYS A 119 8.83 -7.97 13.14
N ALA A 120 8.20 -6.80 13.12
CA ALA A 120 8.42 -5.84 12.07
C ALA A 120 9.89 -5.42 12.03
N THR A 121 10.47 -5.36 10.84
CA THR A 121 11.84 -4.93 10.64
C THR A 121 11.88 -3.50 10.11
N LEU A 122 13.02 -2.84 10.25
CA LEU A 122 13.19 -1.50 9.67
C LEU A 122 13.23 -1.56 8.15
N ILE A 123 12.56 -0.61 7.52
CA ILE A 123 12.73 -0.32 6.10
C ILE A 123 14.20 0.03 5.82
N PRO A 124 14.81 -0.46 4.73
CA PRO A 124 16.19 -0.16 4.40
C PRO A 124 16.47 1.34 4.30
N GLY A 125 17.51 1.82 4.98
CA GLY A 125 17.91 3.23 5.01
C GLY A 125 17.40 4.03 6.21
N VAL A 126 16.32 3.59 6.86
CA VAL A 126 15.72 4.28 8.03
C VAL A 126 16.73 4.49 9.16
N LYS A 127 17.52 3.47 9.44
CA LYS A 127 18.46 3.52 10.58
C LYS A 127 19.58 4.56 10.38
N ASP A 128 19.93 4.81 9.13
CA ASP A 128 21.02 5.72 8.77
C ASP A 128 20.55 7.18 8.60
N PHE A 129 19.23 7.36 8.42
CA PHE A 129 18.52 8.64 8.41
C PHE A 129 18.27 9.15 9.82
#